data_6b1d99e69a3d50a22131bf60cbdf6001
#
_entry.id   6b1d99e69a3d50a22131bf60cbdf6001
#
_cell.length_a   1.000
_cell.length_b   1.000
_cell.length_c   1.000
_cell.angle_alpha   90.00
_cell.angle_beta   90.00
_cell.angle_gamma   90.00
#
_symmetry.space_group_name_H-M   'P 1'
#
loop_
_entity.id
_entity.type
_entity.pdbx_description
1 polymer ?
#
loop_
_entity_poly.entity_id
_entity_poly.type
_entity_poly.pdbx_seq_one_letter_code
_entity_poly.pdbx_strand_id
1 'polypeptide(L)'
;MRRCLYVISASLLLFATPLPDKKEQLLQISKKYFPEHYIVIKEYDQQHINEIIEGTSVVSSLGDIATVVHEAWHAYEGEHYNYDDPEMIFRINDSLQLSVATFKTFPSHYVNSIVPAAVKKKIFRYADYVGTREKYLVTQQYGILGLLEEAIAYYHSFNTDLSLFNYINDTNGWKETQPWMNWLGQIASYRYSIYEFKLFISWYLQYAKSYQPEVYKAIIKNKGLKSTYQFLEKENTRLITKYNQNRKEILDRFKGRLKVEENYIYDQQTLQGVGIYDNELNYLRYLLEAPEHQILDVLL
;
A
#
# COMPACT_ATOMS: atom_id res chain seq x y z
N MET A 1 18.79 -8.57 77.63
CA MET A 1 17.61 -8.58 76.81
C MET A 1 17.93 -7.85 75.49
N ARG A 2 18.22 -8.59 74.42
CA ARG A 2 18.47 -8.04 73.09
C ARG A 2 17.16 -8.22 72.28
N ARG A 3 16.50 -7.14 71.87
CA ARG A 3 15.33 -7.15 70.97
C ARG A 3 15.84 -7.18 69.55
N CYS A 4 15.59 -8.28 68.82
CA CYS A 4 15.75 -8.36 67.38
C CYS A 4 14.55 -7.65 66.70
N LEU A 5 14.83 -6.58 65.97
CA LEU A 5 13.90 -5.96 65.04
C LEU A 5 13.94 -6.74 63.72
N TYR A 6 12.87 -7.43 63.38
CA TYR A 6 12.65 -7.97 62.03
C TYR A 6 12.14 -6.85 61.12
N VAL A 7 12.98 -6.43 60.18
CA VAL A 7 12.55 -5.57 59.08
C VAL A 7 11.95 -6.50 58.01
N ILE A 8 10.63 -6.46 57.88
CA ILE A 8 9.92 -7.12 56.79
C ILE A 8 10.06 -6.22 55.54
N SER A 9 10.98 -6.56 54.64
CA SER A 9 11.05 -5.99 53.31
C SER A 9 9.88 -6.52 52.49
N ALA A 10 8.83 -5.70 52.32
CA ALA A 10 7.76 -5.93 51.35
C ALA A 10 8.32 -5.66 49.96
N SER A 11 8.78 -6.71 49.28
CA SER A 11 9.09 -6.65 47.84
C SER A 11 7.79 -6.45 47.09
N LEU A 12 7.53 -5.22 46.64
CA LEU A 12 6.50 -4.93 45.64
C LEU A 12 6.91 -5.62 44.31
N LEU A 13 6.37 -6.80 44.08
CA LEU A 13 6.37 -7.43 42.77
C LEU A 13 5.44 -6.56 41.90
N LEU A 14 6.02 -5.61 41.16
CA LEU A 14 5.39 -4.98 40.03
C LEU A 14 5.21 -6.09 38.97
N PHE A 15 4.04 -6.68 38.93
CA PHE A 15 3.62 -7.49 37.80
C PHE A 15 3.55 -6.55 36.58
N ALA A 16 4.64 -6.54 35.80
CA ALA A 16 4.57 -5.96 34.47
C ALA A 16 3.48 -6.74 33.71
N THR A 17 2.36 -6.09 33.44
CA THR A 17 1.36 -6.65 32.52
C THR A 17 2.08 -6.97 31.22
N PRO A 18 1.98 -8.21 30.71
CA PRO A 18 2.57 -8.53 29.43
C PRO A 18 2.04 -7.53 28.39
N LEU A 19 2.93 -7.05 27.52
CA LEU A 19 2.52 -6.20 26.41
C LEU A 19 1.47 -6.97 25.60
N PRO A 20 0.36 -6.31 25.21
CA PRO A 20 -0.64 -6.94 24.35
C PRO A 20 0.04 -7.47 23.09
N ASP A 21 -0.46 -8.58 22.55
CA ASP A 21 0.10 -9.13 21.33
C ASP A 21 -0.04 -8.14 20.15
N LYS A 22 0.73 -8.36 19.08
CA LYS A 22 0.80 -7.43 17.95
C LYS A 22 -0.55 -7.26 17.26
N LYS A 23 -1.32 -8.34 17.13
CA LYS A 23 -2.65 -8.29 16.52
C LYS A 23 -3.62 -7.46 17.34
N GLU A 24 -3.61 -7.62 18.67
CA GLU A 24 -4.46 -6.83 19.56
C GLU A 24 -4.09 -5.34 19.51
N GLN A 25 -2.79 -5.03 19.53
CA GLN A 25 -2.31 -3.65 19.35
C GLN A 25 -2.80 -3.07 18.03
N LEU A 26 -2.64 -3.82 16.93
CA LEU A 26 -3.07 -3.40 15.60
C LEU A 26 -4.59 -3.20 15.51
N LEU A 27 -5.38 -4.09 16.12
CA LEU A 27 -6.83 -3.96 16.19
C LEU A 27 -7.27 -2.70 16.95
N GLN A 28 -6.58 -2.35 18.04
CA GLN A 28 -6.85 -1.11 18.78
C GLN A 28 -6.54 0.13 17.94
N ILE A 29 -5.41 0.13 17.22
CA ILE A 29 -5.01 1.22 16.33
C ILE A 29 -6.01 1.33 15.17
N SER A 30 -6.33 0.22 14.50
CA SER A 30 -7.23 0.21 13.36
C SER A 30 -8.62 0.71 13.71
N LYS A 31 -9.19 0.26 14.84
CA LYS A 31 -10.52 0.69 15.30
C LYS A 31 -10.65 2.20 15.45
N LYS A 32 -9.55 2.89 15.80
CA LYS A 32 -9.55 4.34 16.02
C LYS A 32 -9.19 5.13 14.76
N TYR A 33 -8.21 4.69 13.99
CA TYR A 33 -7.60 5.52 12.95
C TYR A 33 -7.93 5.09 11.52
N PHE A 34 -8.25 3.80 11.28
CA PHE A 34 -8.63 3.26 9.98
C PHE A 34 -9.64 2.10 10.13
N PRO A 35 -10.85 2.43 10.67
CA PRO A 35 -11.85 1.42 11.05
C PRO A 35 -12.34 0.57 9.88
N GLU A 36 -12.23 1.06 8.64
CA GLU A 36 -12.60 0.34 7.42
C GLU A 36 -11.78 -0.95 7.20
N HIS A 37 -10.60 -1.06 7.82
CA HIS A 37 -9.73 -2.23 7.73
C HIS A 37 -9.81 -3.16 8.95
N TYR A 38 -10.61 -2.78 9.96
CA TYR A 38 -10.69 -3.53 11.22
C TYR A 38 -11.08 -4.99 11.01
N ILE A 39 -12.08 -5.25 10.16
CA ILE A 39 -12.60 -6.61 9.98
C ILE A 39 -11.57 -7.52 9.29
N VAL A 40 -10.89 -7.04 8.25
CA VAL A 40 -9.88 -7.82 7.53
C VAL A 40 -8.67 -8.14 8.42
N ILE A 41 -8.23 -7.19 9.24
CA ILE A 41 -7.15 -7.42 10.22
C ILE A 41 -7.59 -8.43 11.28
N LYS A 42 -8.85 -8.36 11.73
CA LYS A 42 -9.41 -9.28 12.73
C LYS A 42 -9.43 -10.72 12.23
N GLU A 43 -9.77 -10.93 10.97
CA GLU A 43 -9.83 -12.25 10.33
C GLU A 43 -8.45 -12.74 9.91
N TYR A 44 -7.51 -11.84 9.62
CA TYR A 44 -6.16 -12.20 9.18
C TYR A 44 -5.38 -12.99 10.24
N ASP A 45 -4.58 -13.96 9.78
CA ASP A 45 -3.85 -14.88 10.66
C ASP A 45 -2.82 -14.17 11.55
N GLN A 46 -2.80 -14.53 12.83
CA GLN A 46 -1.89 -13.98 13.84
C GLN A 46 -0.41 -14.24 13.50
N GLN A 47 -0.10 -15.42 12.96
CA GLN A 47 1.26 -15.79 12.64
C GLN A 47 1.79 -14.90 11.52
N HIS A 48 1.01 -14.67 10.46
CA HIS A 48 1.39 -13.78 9.36
C HIS A 48 1.59 -12.34 9.83
N ILE A 49 0.75 -11.83 10.74
CA ILE A 49 0.98 -10.51 11.36
C ILE A 49 2.33 -10.46 12.06
N ASN A 50 2.67 -11.52 12.81
CA ASN A 50 3.94 -11.59 13.53
C ASN A 50 5.16 -11.70 12.61
N GLU A 51 5.01 -12.30 11.44
CA GLU A 51 6.05 -12.42 10.42
C GLU A 51 6.30 -11.09 9.68
N ILE A 52 5.24 -10.32 9.42
CA ILE A 52 5.34 -9.03 8.71
C ILE A 52 5.85 -7.94 9.66
N ILE A 53 5.26 -7.82 10.86
CA ILE A 53 5.67 -6.81 11.82
C ILE A 53 7.01 -7.22 12.47
N GLU A 54 8.09 -6.62 12.00
CA GLU A 54 9.40 -6.78 12.63
C GLU A 54 9.44 -6.05 13.97
N GLY A 55 10.13 -6.48 14.96
CA GLY A 55 10.22 -5.83 16.25
C GLY A 55 9.21 -6.32 17.30
N THR A 56 9.28 -5.72 18.48
CA THR A 56 8.56 -6.18 19.68
C THR A 56 7.15 -5.62 19.82
N SER A 57 6.80 -4.60 19.03
CA SER A 57 5.49 -3.97 19.08
C SER A 57 5.13 -3.32 17.73
N VAL A 58 3.84 -3.15 17.49
CA VAL A 58 3.30 -2.43 16.31
C VAL A 58 3.81 -0.99 16.26
N VAL A 59 3.98 -0.36 17.44
CA VAL A 59 4.43 1.05 17.52
C VAL A 59 5.87 1.22 17.02
N SER A 60 6.73 0.22 17.20
CA SER A 60 8.12 0.25 16.69
C SER A 60 8.21 0.01 15.19
N SER A 61 7.16 -0.52 14.58
CA SER A 61 7.12 -0.96 13.19
C SER A 61 5.92 -0.39 12.44
N LEU A 62 5.63 0.90 12.61
CA LEU A 62 4.51 1.57 11.94
C LEU A 62 4.53 1.35 10.42
N GLY A 63 5.73 1.19 9.86
CA GLY A 63 5.94 0.89 8.46
C GLY A 63 5.31 -0.41 7.98
N ASP A 64 5.20 -1.38 8.86
CA ASP A 64 4.72 -2.70 8.49
C ASP A 64 3.18 -2.77 8.50
N ILE A 65 2.51 -1.80 9.15
CA ILE A 65 1.03 -1.81 9.29
C ILE A 65 0.34 -1.84 7.92
N ALA A 66 0.77 -0.99 7.02
CA ALA A 66 0.18 -0.93 5.69
C ALA A 66 0.44 -2.20 4.87
N THR A 67 1.57 -2.89 5.10
CA THR A 67 1.86 -4.20 4.52
C THR A 67 0.94 -5.27 5.12
N VAL A 68 0.72 -5.27 6.44
CA VAL A 68 -0.27 -6.17 7.05
C VAL A 68 -1.67 -5.96 6.46
N VAL A 69 -2.08 -4.71 6.28
CA VAL A 69 -3.39 -4.40 5.67
C VAL A 69 -3.44 -4.89 4.22
N HIS A 70 -2.37 -4.72 3.44
CA HIS A 70 -2.25 -5.23 2.07
C HIS A 70 -2.51 -6.74 2.01
N GLU A 71 -1.74 -7.49 2.77
CA GLU A 71 -1.83 -8.95 2.79
C GLU A 71 -3.16 -9.45 3.41
N ALA A 72 -3.68 -8.72 4.40
CA ALA A 72 -4.98 -9.05 4.99
C ALA A 72 -6.14 -8.88 4.00
N TRP A 73 -6.06 -7.90 3.08
CA TRP A 73 -7.04 -7.75 2.00
C TRP A 73 -6.95 -8.88 1.00
N HIS A 74 -5.74 -9.27 0.56
CA HIS A 74 -5.57 -10.44 -0.31
C HIS A 74 -6.11 -11.72 0.32
N ALA A 75 -5.81 -11.97 1.60
CA ALA A 75 -6.32 -13.14 2.31
C ALA A 75 -7.85 -13.11 2.40
N TYR A 76 -8.43 -11.98 2.79
CA TYR A 76 -9.88 -11.81 2.89
C TYR A 76 -10.57 -12.03 1.54
N GLU A 77 -10.06 -11.44 0.46
CA GLU A 77 -10.62 -11.60 -0.87
C GLU A 77 -10.45 -13.04 -1.36
N GLY A 78 -9.29 -13.67 -1.15
CA GLY A 78 -9.03 -15.06 -1.51
C GLY A 78 -9.90 -16.08 -0.79
N GLU A 79 -10.36 -15.79 0.45
CA GLU A 79 -11.30 -16.64 1.17
C GLU A 79 -12.75 -16.50 0.70
N HIS A 80 -13.12 -15.33 0.16
CA HIS A 80 -14.49 -15.00 -0.20
C HIS A 80 -14.77 -15.09 -1.70
N TYR A 81 -13.75 -14.96 -2.54
CA TYR A 81 -13.88 -14.89 -4.00
C TYR A 81 -12.74 -15.64 -4.69
N ASN A 82 -13.07 -16.28 -5.82
CA ASN A 82 -12.12 -16.98 -6.65
C ASN A 82 -12.14 -16.39 -8.07
N TYR A 83 -11.00 -16.39 -8.76
CA TYR A 83 -10.92 -16.00 -10.18
C TYR A 83 -11.74 -16.88 -11.12
N ASP A 84 -12.10 -18.09 -10.69
CA ASP A 84 -13.00 -19.01 -11.41
C ASP A 84 -14.49 -18.70 -11.18
N ASP A 85 -14.80 -17.83 -10.22
CA ASP A 85 -16.18 -17.40 -10.01
C ASP A 85 -16.64 -16.47 -11.14
N PRO A 86 -17.95 -16.38 -11.42
CA PRO A 86 -18.46 -15.52 -12.49
C PRO A 86 -18.22 -14.02 -12.24
N GLU A 87 -17.94 -13.64 -11.00
CA GLU A 87 -17.63 -12.27 -10.60
C GLU A 87 -16.55 -12.24 -9.52
N MET A 88 -15.62 -11.30 -9.64
CA MET A 88 -14.75 -10.87 -8.55
C MET A 88 -15.41 -9.71 -7.82
N ILE A 89 -15.39 -9.74 -6.50
CA ILE A 89 -15.95 -8.67 -5.67
C ILE A 89 -14.82 -8.06 -4.84
N PHE A 90 -14.55 -6.80 -5.08
CA PHE A 90 -13.61 -6.00 -4.31
C PHE A 90 -14.36 -5.25 -3.21
N ARG A 91 -14.15 -5.61 -1.98
CA ARG A 91 -14.67 -4.87 -0.83
C ARG A 91 -13.77 -3.67 -0.57
N ILE A 92 -14.34 -2.49 -0.60
CA ILE A 92 -13.61 -1.24 -0.31
C ILE A 92 -13.76 -0.84 1.16
N ASN A 93 -14.97 -1.05 1.70
CA ASN A 93 -15.32 -0.84 3.10
C ASN A 93 -16.67 -1.53 3.40
N ASP A 94 -17.22 -1.31 4.59
CA ASP A 94 -18.46 -1.97 5.02
C ASP A 94 -19.69 -1.61 4.16
N SER A 95 -19.67 -0.51 3.43
CA SER A 95 -20.81 -0.01 2.63
C SER A 95 -20.57 -0.04 1.13
N LEU A 96 -19.34 -0.27 0.67
CA LEU A 96 -18.97 -0.22 -0.74
C LEU A 96 -18.26 -1.50 -1.18
N GLN A 97 -18.84 -2.17 -2.15
CA GLN A 97 -18.25 -3.28 -2.88
C GLN A 97 -18.30 -2.97 -4.38
N LEU A 98 -17.27 -3.38 -5.10
CA LEU A 98 -17.15 -3.24 -6.55
C LEU A 98 -17.11 -4.64 -7.15
N SER A 99 -18.02 -4.92 -8.09
CA SER A 99 -18.11 -6.22 -8.77
C SER A 99 -17.57 -6.12 -10.19
N VAL A 100 -16.73 -7.08 -10.55
CA VAL A 100 -16.13 -7.22 -11.88
C VAL A 100 -16.45 -8.61 -12.41
N ALA A 101 -17.25 -8.69 -13.46
CA ALA A 101 -17.50 -9.97 -14.14
C ALA A 101 -16.18 -10.56 -14.64
N THR A 102 -15.94 -11.83 -14.33
CA THR A 102 -14.72 -12.52 -14.78
C THR A 102 -14.81 -12.86 -16.27
N PHE A 103 -13.67 -12.91 -16.90
CA PHE A 103 -13.53 -13.28 -18.32
C PHE A 103 -12.16 -13.87 -18.56
N LYS A 104 -12.00 -14.58 -19.69
CA LYS A 104 -10.71 -15.14 -20.07
C LYS A 104 -9.68 -14.03 -20.29
N THR A 105 -8.58 -14.07 -19.56
CA THR A 105 -7.45 -13.15 -19.65
C THR A 105 -6.22 -13.86 -20.23
N PHE A 106 -5.12 -13.14 -20.36
CA PHE A 106 -3.79 -13.71 -20.59
C PHE A 106 -2.83 -13.23 -19.48
N PRO A 107 -1.78 -13.99 -19.17
CA PRO A 107 -0.83 -13.61 -18.12
C PRO A 107 -0.19 -12.24 -18.36
N SER A 108 -0.09 -11.42 -17.31
CA SER A 108 0.38 -10.04 -17.41
C SER A 108 1.84 -9.94 -17.93
N HIS A 109 2.68 -10.96 -17.69
CA HIS A 109 4.06 -10.97 -18.21
C HIS A 109 4.18 -10.97 -19.75
N TYR A 110 3.09 -11.23 -20.49
CA TYR A 110 3.13 -11.13 -21.95
C TYR A 110 3.44 -9.70 -22.42
N VAL A 111 3.06 -8.69 -21.63
CA VAL A 111 3.37 -7.30 -21.93
C VAL A 111 4.85 -6.99 -21.91
N ASN A 112 5.67 -7.86 -21.27
CA ASN A 112 7.12 -7.71 -21.26
C ASN A 112 7.73 -7.59 -22.68
N SER A 113 7.09 -8.17 -23.69
CA SER A 113 7.56 -8.12 -25.08
C SER A 113 7.45 -6.73 -25.72
N ILE A 114 6.55 -5.87 -25.25
CA ILE A 114 6.31 -4.53 -25.81
C ILE A 114 6.94 -3.41 -25.00
N VAL A 115 7.38 -3.66 -23.76
CA VAL A 115 7.97 -2.62 -22.89
C VAL A 115 9.45 -2.43 -23.21
N PRO A 116 9.93 -1.19 -23.45
CA PRO A 116 11.33 -0.91 -23.71
C PRO A 116 12.24 -1.30 -22.55
N ALA A 117 13.41 -1.90 -22.84
CA ALA A 117 14.34 -2.36 -21.81
C ALA A 117 14.84 -1.25 -20.87
N ALA A 118 14.96 -0.01 -21.36
CA ALA A 118 15.35 1.13 -20.55
C ALA A 118 14.28 1.51 -19.50
N VAL A 119 12.99 1.31 -19.83
CA VAL A 119 11.86 1.56 -18.94
C VAL A 119 11.77 0.49 -17.84
N LYS A 120 11.92 -0.79 -18.20
CA LYS A 120 11.87 -1.93 -17.27
C LYS A 120 12.77 -1.75 -16.06
N LYS A 121 13.97 -1.19 -16.26
CA LYS A 121 14.99 -1.00 -15.20
C LYS A 121 14.63 0.11 -14.20
N LYS A 122 13.68 0.99 -14.54
CA LYS A 122 13.31 2.15 -13.74
C LYS A 122 12.01 1.96 -12.95
N ILE A 123 11.38 0.81 -13.08
CA ILE A 123 10.10 0.50 -12.44
C ILE A 123 10.35 -0.55 -11.35
N PHE A 124 10.03 -0.22 -10.10
CA PHE A 124 10.37 -1.05 -8.95
C PHE A 124 9.66 -2.41 -8.99
N ARG A 125 8.35 -2.38 -9.24
CA ARG A 125 7.48 -3.56 -9.22
C ARG A 125 7.38 -4.27 -10.56
N TYR A 126 8.19 -3.87 -11.56
CA TYR A 126 8.13 -4.45 -12.90
C TYR A 126 8.29 -5.97 -12.90
N ALA A 127 9.30 -6.45 -12.16
CA ALA A 127 9.61 -7.87 -12.13
C ALA A 127 8.49 -8.72 -11.52
N ASP A 128 7.75 -8.13 -10.57
CA ASP A 128 6.76 -8.83 -9.78
C ASP A 128 5.44 -8.98 -10.54
N TYR A 129 5.03 -7.95 -11.31
CA TYR A 129 3.70 -7.90 -11.93
C TYR A 129 3.67 -8.08 -13.44
N VAL A 130 4.73 -7.74 -14.16
CA VAL A 130 4.79 -7.82 -15.63
C VAL A 130 6.12 -8.34 -16.18
N GLY A 131 7.07 -8.68 -15.31
CA GLY A 131 8.34 -9.29 -15.67
C GLY A 131 8.23 -10.79 -15.91
N THR A 132 9.36 -11.41 -16.27
CA THR A 132 9.43 -12.84 -16.61
C THR A 132 10.18 -13.67 -15.57
N ARG A 133 10.33 -13.19 -14.32
CA ARG A 133 10.97 -13.97 -13.26
C ARG A 133 10.04 -15.09 -12.81
N GLU A 134 10.53 -16.33 -12.88
CA GLU A 134 9.76 -17.55 -12.63
C GLU A 134 8.97 -17.52 -11.32
N LYS A 135 9.59 -17.06 -10.23
CA LYS A 135 8.94 -17.00 -8.90
C LYS A 135 7.69 -16.11 -8.83
N TYR A 136 7.49 -15.21 -9.79
CA TYR A 136 6.34 -14.30 -9.83
C TYR A 136 5.30 -14.66 -10.89
N LEU A 137 5.54 -15.68 -11.72
CA LEU A 137 4.63 -16.02 -12.82
C LEU A 137 3.26 -16.50 -12.33
N VAL A 138 3.19 -17.09 -11.15
CA VAL A 138 1.93 -17.58 -10.56
C VAL A 138 0.97 -16.41 -10.30
N THR A 139 1.45 -15.32 -9.72
CA THR A 139 0.62 -14.14 -9.40
C THR A 139 0.20 -13.36 -10.66
N GLN A 140 0.93 -13.54 -11.77
CA GLN A 140 0.67 -12.84 -13.03
C GLN A 140 -0.35 -13.54 -13.94
N GLN A 141 -0.77 -14.76 -13.62
CA GLN A 141 -1.64 -15.57 -14.49
C GLN A 141 -3.05 -14.99 -14.71
N TYR A 142 -3.51 -14.18 -13.78
CA TYR A 142 -4.84 -13.57 -13.84
C TYR A 142 -4.91 -12.27 -14.67
N GLY A 143 -3.77 -11.84 -15.22
CA GLY A 143 -3.67 -10.73 -16.15
C GLY A 143 -4.21 -9.43 -15.59
N ILE A 144 -5.12 -8.76 -16.34
CA ILE A 144 -5.67 -7.46 -15.91
C ILE A 144 -6.49 -7.55 -14.62
N LEU A 145 -7.13 -8.68 -14.35
CA LEU A 145 -7.91 -8.87 -13.11
C LEU A 145 -6.98 -8.90 -11.91
N GLY A 146 -5.86 -9.62 -11.99
CA GLY A 146 -4.83 -9.62 -10.95
C GLY A 146 -4.14 -8.26 -10.79
N LEU A 147 -3.87 -7.53 -11.90
CA LEU A 147 -3.32 -6.17 -11.82
C LEU A 147 -4.30 -5.20 -11.13
N LEU A 148 -5.60 -5.40 -11.31
CA LEU A 148 -6.63 -4.57 -10.68
C LEU A 148 -6.76 -4.88 -9.19
N GLU A 149 -6.72 -6.15 -8.82
CA GLU A 149 -6.73 -6.62 -7.44
C GLU A 149 -5.55 -6.05 -6.64
N GLU A 150 -4.36 -6.18 -7.18
CA GLU A 150 -3.16 -5.60 -6.58
C GLU A 150 -3.24 -4.07 -6.46
N ALA A 151 -3.77 -3.39 -7.48
CA ALA A 151 -3.95 -1.95 -7.41
C ALA A 151 -4.91 -1.52 -6.28
N ILE A 152 -5.92 -2.34 -5.98
CA ILE A 152 -6.85 -2.14 -4.85
C ILE A 152 -6.14 -2.41 -3.51
N ALA A 153 -5.35 -3.48 -3.40
CA ALA A 153 -4.57 -3.75 -2.20
C ALA A 153 -3.57 -2.61 -1.89
N TYR A 154 -2.91 -2.05 -2.92
CA TYR A 154 -2.07 -0.85 -2.77
C TYR A 154 -2.87 0.41 -2.41
N TYR A 155 -4.10 0.55 -2.90
CA TYR A 155 -4.99 1.62 -2.46
C TYR A 155 -5.28 1.51 -0.96
N HIS A 156 -5.58 0.33 -0.44
CA HIS A 156 -5.80 0.10 0.99
C HIS A 156 -4.55 0.41 1.82
N SER A 157 -3.38 -0.01 1.36
CA SER A 157 -2.10 0.31 2.00
C SER A 157 -1.87 1.81 2.11
N PHE A 158 -2.07 2.53 1.00
CA PHE A 158 -1.88 3.97 0.95
C PHE A 158 -2.88 4.72 1.86
N ASN A 159 -4.15 4.30 1.86
CA ASN A 159 -5.18 4.87 2.73
C ASN A 159 -4.85 4.64 4.22
N THR A 160 -4.37 3.45 4.58
CA THR A 160 -3.90 3.12 5.93
C THR A 160 -2.76 4.03 6.36
N ASP A 161 -1.71 4.15 5.56
CA ASP A 161 -0.57 5.01 5.88
C ASP A 161 -0.95 6.48 6.03
N LEU A 162 -1.86 6.98 5.18
CA LEU A 162 -2.38 8.33 5.35
C LEU A 162 -3.11 8.51 6.68
N SER A 163 -3.81 7.50 7.15
CA SER A 163 -4.54 7.52 8.42
C SER A 163 -3.58 7.47 9.63
N LEU A 164 -2.42 6.83 9.48
CA LEU A 164 -1.36 6.82 10.49
C LEU A 164 -0.77 8.20 10.79
N PHE A 165 -0.97 9.20 9.92
CA PHE A 165 -0.64 10.59 10.22
C PHE A 165 -1.27 11.06 11.54
N ASN A 166 -2.56 10.76 11.73
CA ASN A 166 -3.27 11.13 12.96
C ASN A 166 -2.76 10.33 14.17
N TYR A 167 -2.43 9.05 13.99
CA TYR A 167 -1.84 8.23 15.04
C TYR A 167 -0.50 8.80 15.52
N ILE A 168 0.39 9.16 14.59
CA ILE A 168 1.69 9.76 14.93
C ILE A 168 1.49 11.11 15.63
N ASN A 169 0.54 11.93 15.17
CA ASN A 169 0.23 13.19 15.80
C ASN A 169 -0.26 13.01 17.24
N ASP A 170 -1.14 12.04 17.49
CA ASP A 170 -1.71 11.79 18.82
C ASP A 170 -0.67 11.20 19.79
N THR A 171 0.28 10.39 19.30
CA THR A 171 1.24 9.64 20.14
C THR A 171 2.58 10.35 20.31
N ASN A 172 3.10 10.94 19.23
CA ASN A 172 4.40 11.65 19.23
C ASN A 172 4.23 13.18 19.25
N GLY A 173 3.14 13.69 18.69
CA GLY A 173 2.97 15.11 18.42
C GLY A 173 4.07 15.63 17.46
N TRP A 174 4.53 16.85 17.70
CA TRP A 174 5.54 17.51 16.87
C TRP A 174 6.89 17.65 17.59
N LYS A 175 7.19 16.72 18.51
CA LYS A 175 8.42 16.75 19.31
C LYS A 175 9.63 16.24 18.54
N GLU A 176 9.47 15.12 17.86
CA GLU A 176 10.53 14.40 17.16
C GLU A 176 10.25 14.35 15.67
N THR A 177 11.31 14.53 14.85
CA THR A 177 11.21 14.45 13.39
C THR A 177 11.14 13.02 12.86
N GLN A 178 11.77 12.07 13.56
CA GLN A 178 11.99 10.72 13.04
C GLN A 178 10.69 9.97 12.68
N PRO A 179 9.62 9.96 13.51
CA PRO A 179 8.36 9.32 13.12
C PRO A 179 7.74 9.91 11.86
N TRP A 180 7.84 11.23 11.69
CA TRP A 180 7.33 11.94 10.51
C TRP A 180 8.16 11.67 9.25
N MET A 181 9.48 11.58 9.40
CA MET A 181 10.37 11.22 8.29
C MET A 181 10.12 9.78 7.83
N ASN A 182 10.00 8.84 8.76
CA ASN A 182 9.67 7.45 8.46
C ASN A 182 8.32 7.36 7.70
N TRP A 183 7.30 8.06 8.17
CA TRP A 183 6.01 8.14 7.50
C TRP A 183 6.13 8.71 6.07
N LEU A 184 6.88 9.80 5.88
CA LEU A 184 7.09 10.41 4.57
C LEU A 184 7.80 9.45 3.58
N GLY A 185 8.83 8.74 4.05
CA GLY A 185 9.58 7.80 3.20
C GLY A 185 8.76 6.59 2.81
N GLN A 186 7.99 6.04 3.74
CA GLN A 186 7.16 4.87 3.51
C GLN A 186 6.01 5.17 2.54
N ILE A 187 5.25 6.21 2.80
CA ILE A 187 4.10 6.56 1.97
C ILE A 187 4.51 6.97 0.55
N ALA A 188 5.74 7.44 0.35
CA ALA A 188 6.26 7.75 -0.97
C ALA A 188 6.28 6.51 -1.90
N SER A 189 6.55 5.32 -1.35
CA SER A 189 6.52 4.05 -2.08
C SER A 189 5.11 3.71 -2.60
N TYR A 190 4.07 3.93 -1.80
CA TYR A 190 2.67 3.68 -2.23
C TYR A 190 2.20 4.69 -3.27
N ARG A 191 2.60 5.95 -3.15
CA ARG A 191 2.35 6.96 -4.18
C ARG A 191 2.96 6.55 -5.53
N TYR A 192 4.13 5.94 -5.51
CA TYR A 192 4.81 5.45 -6.69
C TYR A 192 4.06 4.27 -7.34
N SER A 193 3.53 3.34 -6.53
CA SER A 193 2.78 2.17 -7.05
C SER A 193 1.56 2.54 -7.88
N ILE A 194 0.87 3.64 -7.54
CA ILE A 194 -0.29 4.12 -8.31
C ILE A 194 0.06 4.30 -9.79
N TYR A 195 1.19 4.95 -10.07
CA TYR A 195 1.62 5.22 -11.45
C TYR A 195 2.17 3.98 -12.13
N GLU A 196 2.80 3.07 -11.37
CA GLU A 196 3.24 1.77 -11.91
C GLU A 196 2.05 0.94 -12.38
N PHE A 197 1.00 0.79 -11.56
CA PHE A 197 -0.19 0.04 -11.95
C PHE A 197 -0.93 0.66 -13.12
N LYS A 198 -0.98 2.00 -13.24
CA LYS A 198 -1.48 2.65 -14.45
C LYS A 198 -0.69 2.25 -15.69
N LEU A 199 0.64 2.23 -15.61
CA LEU A 199 1.50 1.78 -16.71
C LEU A 199 1.26 0.30 -17.03
N PHE A 200 1.18 -0.57 -16.02
CA PHE A 200 0.95 -2.02 -16.22
C PHE A 200 -0.38 -2.27 -16.91
N ILE A 201 -1.46 -1.63 -16.46
CA ILE A 201 -2.78 -1.71 -17.07
C ILE A 201 -2.75 -1.15 -18.51
N SER A 202 -2.10 -0.01 -18.74
CA SER A 202 -1.95 0.58 -20.06
C SER A 202 -1.23 -0.37 -21.03
N TRP A 203 -0.09 -0.93 -20.63
CA TRP A 203 0.63 -1.92 -21.46
C TRP A 203 -0.18 -3.18 -21.69
N TYR A 204 -0.95 -3.63 -20.70
CA TYR A 204 -1.86 -4.76 -20.87
C TYR A 204 -2.91 -4.47 -21.96
N LEU A 205 -3.52 -3.29 -21.94
CA LEU A 205 -4.47 -2.85 -22.94
C LEU A 205 -3.84 -2.72 -24.34
N GLN A 206 -2.63 -2.16 -24.44
CA GLN A 206 -1.90 -2.06 -25.71
C GLN A 206 -1.60 -3.44 -26.29
N TYR A 207 -1.11 -4.36 -25.46
CA TYR A 207 -0.86 -5.73 -25.86
C TYR A 207 -2.15 -6.44 -26.27
N ALA A 208 -3.20 -6.31 -25.46
CA ALA A 208 -4.51 -6.89 -25.77
C ALA A 208 -5.06 -6.38 -27.10
N LYS A 209 -5.02 -5.07 -27.34
CA LYS A 209 -5.49 -4.45 -28.60
C LYS A 209 -4.74 -5.00 -29.82
N SER A 210 -3.45 -5.22 -29.70
CA SER A 210 -2.59 -5.62 -30.83
C SER A 210 -2.57 -7.13 -31.07
N TYR A 211 -2.61 -7.94 -30.00
CA TYR A 211 -2.33 -9.39 -30.10
C TYR A 211 -3.44 -10.29 -29.55
N GLN A 212 -4.39 -9.74 -28.76
CA GLN A 212 -5.48 -10.47 -28.12
C GLN A 212 -6.82 -9.70 -28.23
N PRO A 213 -7.30 -9.43 -29.47
CA PRO A 213 -8.41 -8.52 -29.69
C PRO A 213 -9.72 -8.93 -29.00
N GLU A 214 -9.94 -10.23 -28.78
CA GLU A 214 -11.12 -10.70 -28.06
C GLU A 214 -11.05 -10.35 -26.56
N VAL A 215 -9.87 -10.45 -25.94
CA VAL A 215 -9.64 -9.99 -24.57
C VAL A 215 -9.83 -8.48 -24.47
N TYR A 216 -9.28 -7.72 -25.42
CA TYR A 216 -9.48 -6.27 -25.45
C TYR A 216 -10.97 -5.90 -25.52
N LYS A 217 -11.75 -6.57 -26.39
CA LYS A 217 -13.21 -6.37 -26.49
C LYS A 217 -13.93 -6.70 -25.19
N ALA A 218 -13.51 -7.78 -24.51
CA ALA A 218 -14.08 -8.15 -23.20
C ALA A 218 -13.82 -7.06 -22.16
N ILE A 219 -12.58 -6.55 -22.08
CA ILE A 219 -12.19 -5.46 -21.16
C ILE A 219 -13.05 -4.22 -21.37
N ILE A 220 -13.14 -3.70 -22.61
CA ILE A 220 -13.86 -2.45 -22.88
C ILE A 220 -15.38 -2.56 -22.70
N LYS A 221 -15.94 -3.77 -22.72
CA LYS A 221 -17.36 -4.04 -22.45
C LYS A 221 -17.65 -4.29 -20.97
N ASN A 222 -16.64 -4.58 -20.16
CA ASN A 222 -16.82 -4.91 -18.76
C ASN A 222 -17.06 -3.64 -17.93
N LYS A 223 -18.33 -3.42 -17.58
CA LYS A 223 -18.75 -2.24 -16.81
C LYS A 223 -18.16 -2.24 -15.41
N GLY A 224 -18.08 -3.41 -14.77
CA GLY A 224 -17.51 -3.55 -13.43
C GLY A 224 -16.04 -3.15 -13.40
N LEU A 225 -15.23 -3.64 -14.36
CA LEU A 225 -13.83 -3.29 -14.50
C LEU A 225 -13.65 -1.78 -14.69
N LYS A 226 -14.47 -1.16 -15.56
CA LYS A 226 -14.45 0.29 -15.75
C LYS A 226 -14.77 1.04 -14.45
N SER A 227 -15.86 0.67 -13.78
CA SER A 227 -16.27 1.32 -12.53
C SER A 227 -15.20 1.20 -11.45
N THR A 228 -14.54 0.03 -11.37
CA THR A 228 -13.45 -0.20 -10.43
C THR A 228 -12.21 0.65 -10.77
N TYR A 229 -11.84 0.72 -12.04
CA TYR A 229 -10.73 1.58 -12.47
C TYR A 229 -11.04 3.06 -12.20
N GLN A 230 -12.24 3.54 -12.54
CA GLN A 230 -12.68 4.92 -12.26
C GLN A 230 -12.68 5.24 -10.76
N PHE A 231 -13.12 4.29 -9.93
CA PHE A 231 -13.03 4.42 -8.48
C PHE A 231 -11.58 4.62 -8.04
N LEU A 232 -10.65 3.76 -8.50
CA LEU A 232 -9.23 3.88 -8.18
C LEU A 232 -8.64 5.22 -8.62
N GLU A 233 -8.96 5.71 -9.82
CA GLU A 233 -8.49 7.01 -10.32
C GLU A 233 -8.93 8.17 -9.41
N LYS A 234 -10.21 8.18 -9.04
CA LYS A 234 -10.76 9.19 -8.15
C LYS A 234 -10.11 9.16 -6.77
N GLU A 235 -10.06 7.97 -6.16
CA GLU A 235 -9.54 7.81 -4.82
C GLU A 235 -8.03 8.03 -4.74
N ASN A 236 -7.26 7.55 -5.71
CA ASN A 236 -5.83 7.81 -5.79
C ASN A 236 -5.54 9.31 -5.88
N THR A 237 -6.34 10.06 -6.64
CA THR A 237 -6.22 11.53 -6.70
C THR A 237 -6.47 12.17 -5.35
N ARG A 238 -7.50 11.71 -4.62
CA ARG A 238 -7.82 12.15 -3.26
C ARG A 238 -6.66 11.85 -2.28
N LEU A 239 -6.12 10.62 -2.33
CA LEU A 239 -5.02 10.19 -1.46
C LEU A 239 -3.74 10.99 -1.72
N ILE A 240 -3.38 11.21 -2.99
CA ILE A 240 -2.22 12.04 -3.38
C ILE A 240 -2.39 13.47 -2.88
N THR A 241 -3.59 14.04 -3.03
CA THR A 241 -3.90 15.39 -2.55
C THR A 241 -3.72 15.49 -1.03
N LYS A 242 -4.24 14.51 -0.29
CA LYS A 242 -4.10 14.44 1.17
C LYS A 242 -2.64 14.26 1.60
N TYR A 243 -1.89 13.39 0.92
CA TYR A 243 -0.45 13.25 1.15
C TYR A 243 0.29 14.59 0.99
N ASN A 244 0.03 15.31 -0.09
CA ASN A 244 0.71 16.58 -0.36
C ASN A 244 0.38 17.64 0.73
N GLN A 245 -0.86 17.66 1.23
CA GLN A 245 -1.25 18.52 2.36
C GLN A 245 -0.50 18.15 3.63
N ASN A 246 -0.49 16.87 3.99
CA ASN A 246 0.19 16.37 5.19
C ASN A 246 1.72 16.59 5.10
N ARG A 247 2.33 16.32 3.93
CA ARG A 247 3.75 16.59 3.67
C ARG A 247 4.07 18.07 3.88
N LYS A 248 3.25 18.97 3.33
CA LYS A 248 3.40 20.39 3.52
C LYS A 248 3.33 20.76 5.00
N GLU A 249 2.37 20.26 5.74
CA GLU A 249 2.23 20.50 7.17
C GLU A 249 3.48 20.06 7.94
N ILE A 250 4.01 18.85 7.67
CA ILE A 250 5.24 18.35 8.32
C ILE A 250 6.41 19.31 8.04
N LEU A 251 6.62 19.70 6.78
CA LEU A 251 7.71 20.57 6.39
C LEU A 251 7.58 21.97 7.00
N ASP A 252 6.36 22.51 7.09
CA ASP A 252 6.10 23.81 7.72
C ASP A 252 6.37 23.77 9.25
N ARG A 253 5.94 22.67 9.92
CA ARG A 253 6.16 22.49 11.37
C ARG A 253 7.63 22.33 11.74
N PHE A 254 8.40 21.67 10.90
CA PHE A 254 9.82 21.44 11.10
C PHE A 254 10.69 22.36 10.20
N LYS A 255 10.18 23.55 9.86
CA LYS A 255 10.90 24.52 9.06
C LYS A 255 12.26 24.85 9.68
N GLY A 256 13.33 24.79 8.86
CA GLY A 256 14.69 25.00 9.32
C GLY A 256 15.37 23.78 9.96
N ARG A 257 14.61 22.68 10.16
CA ARG A 257 15.17 21.41 10.60
C ARG A 257 15.08 20.35 9.49
N LEU A 258 13.92 20.20 8.83
CA LEU A 258 13.78 19.35 7.66
C LEU A 258 14.08 20.09 6.38
N LYS A 259 14.89 19.50 5.52
CA LYS A 259 15.26 20.00 4.19
C LYS A 259 14.94 18.98 3.12
N VAL A 260 14.32 19.44 2.04
CA VAL A 260 14.07 18.62 0.84
C VAL A 260 15.20 18.85 -0.13
N GLU A 261 15.89 17.80 -0.54
CA GLU A 261 16.94 17.80 -1.55
C GLU A 261 16.70 16.65 -2.53
N GLU A 262 16.44 16.97 -3.79
CA GLU A 262 16.17 15.99 -4.85
C GLU A 262 15.12 14.96 -4.42
N ASN A 263 15.54 13.70 -4.24
CA ASN A 263 14.70 12.57 -3.85
C ASN A 263 14.67 12.30 -2.35
N TYR A 264 15.17 13.20 -1.52
CA TYR A 264 15.32 12.97 -0.09
C TYR A 264 14.76 14.09 0.76
N ILE A 265 14.33 13.75 1.96
CA ILE A 265 14.09 14.68 3.06
C ILE A 265 15.10 14.38 4.15
N TYR A 266 15.85 15.38 4.58
CA TYR A 266 16.89 15.26 5.60
C TYR A 266 16.54 16.06 6.85
N ASP A 267 16.82 15.47 8.02
CA ASP A 267 16.93 16.21 9.27
C ASP A 267 18.36 16.78 9.40
N GLN A 268 18.48 18.09 9.37
CA GLN A 268 19.77 18.78 9.41
C GLN A 268 20.51 18.65 10.74
N GLN A 269 19.82 18.27 11.83
CA GLN A 269 20.43 18.05 13.14
C GLN A 269 20.98 16.65 13.29
N THR A 270 20.24 15.64 12.83
CA THR A 270 20.64 14.22 12.97
C THR A 270 21.39 13.70 11.75
N LEU A 271 21.37 14.44 10.63
CA LEU A 271 21.90 14.03 9.32
C LEU A 271 21.25 12.74 8.78
N GLN A 272 20.09 12.38 9.30
CA GLN A 272 19.30 11.26 8.79
C GLN A 272 18.40 11.71 7.64
N GLY A 273 18.22 10.84 6.65
CA GLY A 273 17.42 11.13 5.47
C GLY A 273 16.50 9.97 5.09
N VAL A 274 15.38 10.30 4.44
CA VAL A 274 14.46 9.32 3.88
C VAL A 274 14.21 9.63 2.41
N GLY A 275 14.11 8.57 1.59
CA GLY A 275 13.79 8.70 0.17
C GLY A 275 12.31 9.05 -0.04
N ILE A 276 12.04 9.98 -0.95
CA ILE A 276 10.68 10.40 -1.34
C ILE A 276 10.36 10.16 -2.82
N TYR A 277 11.33 9.70 -3.59
CA TYR A 277 11.19 9.24 -4.98
C TYR A 277 10.50 10.23 -5.94
N ASP A 278 10.64 11.55 -5.72
CA ASP A 278 9.93 12.57 -6.52
C ASP A 278 10.40 12.56 -7.99
N ASN A 279 11.69 12.34 -8.25
CA ASN A 279 12.22 12.29 -9.62
C ASN A 279 11.74 11.05 -10.38
N GLU A 280 11.74 9.90 -9.72
CA GLU A 280 11.22 8.65 -10.29
C GLU A 280 9.72 8.75 -10.55
N LEU A 281 8.98 9.36 -9.64
CA LEU A 281 7.56 9.63 -9.82
C LEU A 281 7.28 10.53 -11.02
N ASN A 282 8.06 11.61 -11.18
CA ASN A 282 7.95 12.51 -12.31
C ASN A 282 8.25 11.78 -13.63
N TYR A 283 9.21 10.84 -13.60
CA TYR A 283 9.49 10.00 -14.76
C TYR A 283 8.29 9.11 -15.15
N LEU A 284 7.62 8.45 -14.18
CA LEU A 284 6.43 7.65 -14.46
C LEU A 284 5.27 8.50 -15.00
N ARG A 285 5.08 9.69 -14.45
CA ARG A 285 4.09 10.65 -14.95
C ARG A 285 4.37 11.06 -16.39
N TYR A 286 5.62 11.39 -16.69
CA TYR A 286 6.04 11.71 -18.04
C TYR A 286 5.77 10.55 -19.02
N LEU A 287 6.03 9.29 -18.61
CA LEU A 287 5.68 8.13 -19.44
C LEU A 287 4.18 8.08 -19.71
N LEU A 288 3.35 8.26 -18.69
CA LEU A 288 1.88 8.20 -18.83
C LEU A 288 1.28 9.33 -19.68
N GLU A 289 2.00 10.43 -19.90
CA GLU A 289 1.60 11.52 -20.79
C GLU A 289 1.81 11.17 -22.28
N ALA A 290 2.56 10.12 -22.60
CA ALA A 290 2.80 9.70 -23.97
C ALA A 290 1.49 9.20 -24.63
N PRO A 291 1.27 9.49 -25.95
CA PRO A 291 0.01 9.19 -26.63
C PRO A 291 -0.46 7.73 -26.55
N GLU A 292 0.47 6.79 -26.52
CA GLU A 292 0.16 5.38 -26.41
C GLU A 292 -0.54 5.01 -25.09
N HIS A 293 -0.38 5.79 -24.03
CA HIS A 293 -1.01 5.58 -22.74
C HIS A 293 -2.41 6.20 -22.64
N GLN A 294 -2.84 7.00 -23.61
CA GLN A 294 -4.24 7.46 -23.74
C GLN A 294 -5.22 6.29 -23.96
N ILE A 295 -4.70 5.10 -24.22
CA ILE A 295 -5.53 3.88 -24.27
C ILE A 295 -6.28 3.64 -22.94
N LEU A 296 -5.83 4.20 -21.83
CA LEU A 296 -6.52 4.14 -20.54
C LEU A 296 -7.89 4.84 -20.56
N ASP A 297 -8.12 5.81 -21.49
CA ASP A 297 -9.39 6.53 -21.63
C ASP A 297 -10.56 5.59 -21.93
N VAL A 298 -10.30 4.40 -22.47
CA VAL A 298 -11.35 3.40 -22.69
C VAL A 298 -11.94 2.85 -21.39
N LEU A 299 -11.25 3.04 -20.26
CA LEU A 299 -11.69 2.64 -18.93
C LEU A 299 -12.35 3.81 -18.15
N LEU A 300 -12.20 5.03 -18.62
CA LEU A 300 -12.83 6.22 -18.06
C LEU A 300 -14.18 6.46 -18.74
#